data_c5d84db647f5e6cc8a5e0cb260bf39d3
#
_entry.id   c5d84db647f5e6cc8a5e0cb260bf39d3
#
_cell.length_a   1.000
_cell.length_b   1.000
_cell.length_c   1.000
_cell.angle_alpha   90.00
_cell.angle_beta   90.00
_cell.angle_gamma   90.00
#
_symmetry.space_group_name_H-M   'P 1'
#
loop_
_entity.id
_entity.type
_entity.pdbx_description
1 polymer ?
#
loop_
_entity_poly.entity_id
_entity_poly.type
_entity_poly.pdbx_seq_one_letter_code
_entity_poly.pdbx_strand_id
1 'polypeptide(L)'
;MKSSVCFALIFLAALLHLPAQDNAVSLPDLLQGMQQWAQANLDTNLLNAVPEVNDQAVQDFFRQLQSRFQGDYVVDLAALRQTAKAILPLLGSSEDTQPYAAWLKAQMPYLEVADEINVTIPPPPATATNQAPKVVPNPPPQLAREIWIRKVAAEPWPPAARKYVTDLKPVFAAQKVPSQLVWLAEVESSFDRRAQSPAGAAGLFQLMPATARRFGLSLWPFDQRFQPSPSATASAQYLKFLHDKFGSWRLALAAYNAGEGTVQKLLTRYRAKSYDQIATHLPAETQMYVPRVEAVVLQREGVRLEDLSASQS
;
A
#
# COMPACT_ATOMS: atom_id res chain seq x y z
N MET A 1 -14.11 5.87 38.22
CA MET A 1 -14.04 6.50 36.91
C MET A 1 -13.23 7.80 36.91
N LYS A 2 -12.06 7.86 37.53
CA LYS A 2 -11.16 9.04 37.50
C LYS A 2 -9.68 8.67 37.32
N SER A 3 -9.38 7.40 36.98
CA SER A 3 -8.00 6.90 36.88
C SER A 3 -7.47 6.80 35.42
N SER A 4 -8.34 6.79 34.42
CA SER A 4 -7.91 6.55 33.02
C SER A 4 -7.36 7.79 32.29
N VAL A 5 -7.68 9.00 32.75
CA VAL A 5 -7.26 10.24 32.08
C VAL A 5 -5.84 10.68 32.47
N CYS A 6 -5.36 10.28 33.66
CA CYS A 6 -3.98 10.59 34.07
C CYS A 6 -2.91 9.74 33.36
N PHE A 7 -3.25 8.56 32.90
CA PHE A 7 -2.29 7.63 32.27
C PHE A 7 -1.93 8.01 30.84
N ALA A 8 -2.89 8.57 30.09
CA ALA A 8 -2.63 9.06 28.71
C ALA A 8 -1.61 10.21 28.69
N LEU A 9 -1.60 11.06 29.72
CA LEU A 9 -0.68 12.22 29.80
C LEU A 9 0.74 11.82 30.19
N ILE A 10 0.93 10.73 30.95
CA ILE A 10 2.27 10.24 31.36
C ILE A 10 2.96 9.56 30.16
N PHE A 11 2.21 8.88 29.30
CA PHE A 11 2.75 8.23 28.10
C PHE A 11 3.15 9.27 27.03
N LEU A 12 2.40 10.35 26.91
CA LEU A 12 2.73 11.46 26.01
C LEU A 12 3.99 12.21 26.46
N ALA A 13 4.25 12.28 27.77
CA ALA A 13 5.46 12.93 28.34
C ALA A 13 6.73 12.08 28.15
N ALA A 14 6.62 10.75 28.12
CA ALA A 14 7.76 9.86 27.87
C ALA A 14 8.21 9.91 26.38
N LEU A 15 7.29 10.14 25.46
CA LEU A 15 7.58 10.31 24.03
C LEU A 15 8.29 11.64 23.71
N LEU A 16 8.18 12.65 24.59
CA LEU A 16 8.79 13.97 24.40
C LEU A 16 10.26 14.04 24.85
N HIS A 17 10.81 12.98 25.44
CA HIS A 17 12.18 12.94 25.99
C HIS A 17 13.12 11.97 25.28
N LEU A 18 12.73 11.41 24.13
CA LEU A 18 13.65 10.64 23.30
C LEU A 18 14.49 11.58 22.43
N PRO A 19 15.83 11.39 22.36
CA PRO A 19 16.67 12.21 21.52
C PRO A 19 16.28 12.03 20.07
N ALA A 20 16.27 13.14 19.32
CA ALA A 20 15.94 13.20 17.89
C ALA A 20 16.90 12.34 17.07
N GLN A 21 16.57 11.08 16.91
CA GLN A 21 17.08 10.21 15.85
C GLN A 21 15.92 9.92 14.90
N ASP A 22 16.22 9.77 13.63
CA ASP A 22 15.34 9.60 12.44
C ASP A 22 14.29 8.46 12.53
N ASN A 23 13.50 8.39 13.58
CA ASN A 23 12.61 7.29 13.88
C ASN A 23 11.15 7.73 13.71
N ALA A 24 10.60 7.48 12.52
CA ALA A 24 9.22 7.04 12.49
C ALA A 24 9.15 5.79 13.40
N VAL A 25 8.37 5.84 14.49
CA VAL A 25 8.19 4.71 15.40
C VAL A 25 7.78 3.52 14.53
N SER A 26 8.59 2.49 14.45
CA SER A 26 8.30 1.33 13.61
C SER A 26 7.17 0.51 14.24
N LEU A 27 6.40 -0.21 13.42
CA LEU A 27 5.39 -1.13 13.97
C LEU A 27 5.96 -2.09 15.03
N PRO A 28 7.18 -2.65 14.87
CA PRO A 28 7.84 -3.43 15.92
C PRO A 28 8.02 -2.68 17.23
N ASP A 29 8.42 -1.41 17.20
CA ASP A 29 8.64 -0.61 18.41
C ASP A 29 7.31 -0.31 19.14
N LEU A 30 6.24 -0.01 18.37
CA LEU A 30 4.89 0.17 18.92
C LEU A 30 4.36 -1.11 19.56
N LEU A 31 4.49 -2.25 18.90
CA LEU A 31 4.04 -3.55 19.40
C LEU A 31 4.85 -3.97 20.61
N GLN A 32 6.16 -3.73 20.65
CA GLN A 32 7.00 -3.98 21.80
C GLN A 32 6.58 -3.12 23.01
N GLY A 33 6.28 -1.84 22.80
CA GLY A 33 5.74 -0.95 23.83
C GLY A 33 4.39 -1.43 24.37
N MET A 34 3.48 -1.87 23.49
CA MET A 34 2.18 -2.43 23.89
C MET A 34 2.34 -3.74 24.70
N GLN A 35 3.25 -4.62 24.31
CA GLN A 35 3.52 -5.87 25.01
C GLN A 35 4.10 -5.62 26.42
N GLN A 36 5.07 -4.72 26.54
CA GLN A 36 5.64 -4.33 27.83
C GLN A 36 4.58 -3.71 28.73
N TRP A 37 3.71 -2.87 28.18
CA TRP A 37 2.60 -2.28 28.92
C TRP A 37 1.57 -3.34 29.37
N ALA A 38 1.18 -4.26 28.48
CA ALA A 38 0.23 -5.34 28.80
C ALA A 38 0.76 -6.26 29.90
N GLN A 39 2.03 -6.67 29.81
CA GLN A 39 2.71 -7.47 30.84
C GLN A 39 2.81 -6.75 32.19
N ALA A 40 2.96 -5.43 32.18
CA ALA A 40 3.07 -4.63 33.39
C ALA A 40 1.72 -4.27 34.04
N ASN A 41 0.60 -4.28 33.28
CA ASN A 41 -0.66 -3.68 33.72
C ASN A 41 -1.89 -4.59 33.62
N LEU A 42 -1.81 -5.75 32.98
CA LEU A 42 -2.93 -6.69 32.87
C LEU A 42 -2.74 -7.90 33.76
N ASP A 43 -3.84 -8.34 34.43
CA ASP A 43 -3.88 -9.58 35.19
C ASP A 43 -3.67 -10.78 34.25
N THR A 44 -2.91 -11.78 34.68
CA THR A 44 -2.58 -13.00 33.94
C THR A 44 -3.83 -13.74 33.40
N ASN A 45 -4.97 -13.62 34.09
CA ASN A 45 -6.24 -14.20 33.64
C ASN A 45 -6.87 -13.45 32.47
N LEU A 46 -6.63 -12.14 32.36
CA LEU A 46 -7.06 -11.33 31.23
C LEU A 46 -6.15 -11.54 29.99
N LEU A 47 -4.85 -11.74 30.22
CA LEU A 47 -3.91 -12.10 29.15
C LEU A 47 -4.23 -13.46 28.51
N ASN A 48 -4.70 -14.43 29.30
CA ASN A 48 -5.08 -15.77 28.83
C ASN A 48 -6.47 -15.85 28.20
N ALA A 49 -7.32 -14.85 28.37
CA ALA A 49 -8.69 -14.80 27.82
C ALA A 49 -8.76 -14.18 26.41
N VAL A 50 -7.69 -13.54 25.93
CA VAL A 50 -7.58 -13.05 24.56
C VAL A 50 -7.10 -14.22 23.68
N PRO A 51 -7.84 -14.61 22.62
CA PRO A 51 -7.36 -15.64 21.69
C PRO A 51 -5.96 -15.24 21.21
N GLU A 52 -5.04 -16.21 21.15
CA GLU A 52 -3.60 -16.06 20.88
C GLU A 52 -3.23 -15.37 19.55
N VAL A 53 -3.67 -14.14 19.34
CA VAL A 53 -2.99 -13.24 18.39
C VAL A 53 -2.03 -12.39 19.23
N ASN A 54 -0.88 -12.98 19.55
CA ASN A 54 0.19 -12.26 20.23
C ASN A 54 0.86 -11.29 19.22
N ASP A 55 1.54 -10.28 19.74
CA ASP A 55 2.26 -9.28 18.94
C ASP A 55 3.22 -9.90 17.94
N GLN A 56 3.79 -11.08 18.27
CA GLN A 56 4.66 -11.83 17.39
C GLN A 56 3.94 -12.32 16.13
N ALA A 57 2.70 -12.81 16.24
CA ALA A 57 1.91 -13.27 15.11
C ALA A 57 1.55 -12.12 14.15
N VAL A 58 1.27 -10.92 14.69
CA VAL A 58 1.02 -9.71 13.90
C VAL A 58 2.29 -9.26 13.17
N GLN A 59 3.44 -9.25 13.84
CA GLN A 59 4.72 -8.93 13.21
C GLN A 59 5.10 -9.94 12.13
N ASP A 60 4.92 -11.23 12.40
CA ASP A 60 5.20 -12.31 11.46
C ASP A 60 4.28 -12.21 10.23
N PHE A 61 3.01 -11.88 10.44
CA PHE A 61 2.09 -11.61 9.35
C PHE A 61 2.56 -10.46 8.46
N PHE A 62 2.92 -9.30 9.03
CA PHE A 62 3.40 -8.16 8.24
C PHE A 62 4.71 -8.45 7.52
N ARG A 63 5.63 -9.19 8.14
CA ARG A 63 6.85 -9.65 7.45
C ARG A 63 6.53 -10.57 6.28
N GLN A 64 5.62 -11.52 6.48
CA GLN A 64 5.18 -12.42 5.41
C GLN A 64 4.47 -11.65 4.29
N LEU A 65 3.55 -10.74 4.64
CA LEU A 65 2.83 -9.92 3.66
C LEU A 65 3.81 -9.10 2.82
N GLN A 66 4.77 -8.44 3.46
CA GLN A 66 5.79 -7.66 2.78
C GLN A 66 6.70 -8.52 1.90
N SER A 67 7.13 -9.69 2.40
CA SER A 67 7.91 -10.65 1.62
C SER A 67 7.15 -11.15 0.38
N ARG A 68 5.85 -11.45 0.51
CA ARG A 68 5.03 -11.91 -0.62
C ARG A 68 4.73 -10.80 -1.62
N PHE A 69 4.51 -9.58 -1.17
CA PHE A 69 4.37 -8.43 -2.07
C PHE A 69 5.64 -8.15 -2.89
N GLN A 70 6.81 -8.36 -2.30
CA GLN A 70 8.11 -8.25 -2.98
C GLN A 70 8.50 -9.51 -3.75
N GLY A 71 7.77 -10.60 -3.58
CA GLY A 71 7.99 -11.87 -4.28
C GLY A 71 7.58 -11.81 -5.75
N ASP A 72 7.92 -12.88 -6.47
CA ASP A 72 7.72 -12.95 -7.92
C ASP A 72 6.31 -13.40 -8.33
N TYR A 73 5.56 -14.07 -7.44
CA TYR A 73 4.31 -14.75 -7.79
C TYR A 73 3.07 -14.15 -7.13
N VAL A 74 2.14 -13.68 -7.95
CA VAL A 74 0.88 -13.07 -7.50
C VAL A 74 0.03 -14.05 -6.68
N VAL A 75 -0.03 -15.30 -7.08
CA VAL A 75 -0.84 -16.34 -6.40
C VAL A 75 -0.44 -16.58 -4.94
N ASP A 76 0.80 -16.28 -4.59
CA ASP A 76 1.30 -16.43 -3.22
C ASP A 76 0.61 -15.48 -2.22
N LEU A 77 0.02 -14.39 -2.71
CA LEU A 77 -0.72 -13.43 -1.90
C LEU A 77 -2.05 -14.00 -1.40
N ALA A 78 -2.66 -14.92 -2.13
CA ALA A 78 -3.94 -15.55 -1.77
C ALA A 78 -3.89 -16.21 -0.38
N ALA A 79 -2.76 -16.86 -0.05
CA ALA A 79 -2.57 -17.56 1.22
C ALA A 79 -2.69 -16.64 2.46
N LEU A 80 -2.47 -15.34 2.30
CA LEU A 80 -2.48 -14.36 3.41
C LEU A 80 -3.88 -13.77 3.68
N ARG A 81 -4.86 -14.02 2.80
CA ARG A 81 -6.19 -13.39 2.87
C ARG A 81 -6.91 -13.65 4.19
N GLN A 82 -6.92 -14.91 4.66
CA GLN A 82 -7.64 -15.26 5.90
C GLN A 82 -6.97 -14.65 7.13
N THR A 83 -5.64 -14.70 7.19
CA THR A 83 -4.87 -14.08 8.28
C THR A 83 -5.07 -12.55 8.31
N ALA A 84 -5.07 -11.89 7.14
CA ALA A 84 -5.34 -10.47 7.03
C ALA A 84 -6.74 -10.10 7.56
N LYS A 85 -7.77 -10.90 7.22
CA LYS A 85 -9.13 -10.70 7.74
C LYS A 85 -9.23 -10.85 9.25
N ALA A 86 -8.47 -11.78 9.85
CA ALA A 86 -8.45 -11.99 11.29
C ALA A 86 -7.71 -10.86 12.05
N ILE A 87 -6.63 -10.34 11.47
CA ILE A 87 -5.79 -9.29 12.09
C ILE A 87 -6.44 -7.90 11.97
N LEU A 88 -7.15 -7.62 10.89
CA LEU A 88 -7.69 -6.28 10.61
C LEU A 88 -8.56 -5.69 11.75
N PRO A 89 -9.50 -6.42 12.38
CA PRO A 89 -10.28 -5.92 13.50
C PRO A 89 -9.40 -5.60 14.73
N LEU A 90 -8.34 -6.38 14.96
CA LEU A 90 -7.43 -6.19 16.10
C LEU A 90 -6.63 -4.89 15.95
N LEU A 91 -6.11 -4.62 14.75
CA LEU A 91 -5.45 -3.35 14.45
C LEU A 91 -6.41 -2.15 14.55
N GLY A 92 -7.70 -2.34 14.29
CA GLY A 92 -8.73 -1.30 14.41
C GLY A 92 -9.12 -0.96 15.84
N SER A 93 -8.74 -1.78 16.83
CA SER A 93 -9.17 -1.63 18.24
C SER A 93 -8.40 -0.59 19.04
N SER A 94 -7.22 -0.16 18.59
CA SER A 94 -6.37 0.83 19.25
C SER A 94 -6.08 2.02 18.33
N GLU A 95 -6.05 3.24 18.87
CA GLU A 95 -5.70 4.46 18.12
C GLU A 95 -4.30 4.38 17.51
N ASP A 96 -3.35 3.74 18.20
CA ASP A 96 -1.95 3.61 17.75
C ASP A 96 -1.80 2.68 16.56
N THR A 97 -2.66 1.65 16.45
CA THR A 97 -2.62 0.66 15.36
C THR A 97 -3.61 0.94 14.23
N GLN A 98 -4.58 1.86 14.42
CA GLN A 98 -5.52 2.27 13.38
C GLN A 98 -4.86 2.70 12.05
N PRO A 99 -3.73 3.42 12.02
CA PRO A 99 -3.05 3.75 10.76
C PRO A 99 -2.63 2.52 9.95
N TYR A 100 -2.20 1.45 10.62
CA TYR A 100 -1.85 0.17 10.00
C TYR A 100 -3.10 -0.61 9.55
N ALA A 101 -4.19 -0.51 10.31
CA ALA A 101 -5.49 -1.06 9.91
C ALA A 101 -5.99 -0.40 8.63
N ALA A 102 -5.89 0.93 8.54
CA ALA A 102 -6.27 1.70 7.35
C ALA A 102 -5.45 1.27 6.12
N TRP A 103 -4.13 1.13 6.28
CA TRP A 103 -3.26 0.62 5.22
C TRP A 103 -3.62 -0.82 4.84
N LEU A 104 -3.71 -1.75 5.79
CA LEU A 104 -4.04 -3.15 5.51
C LEU A 104 -5.40 -3.29 4.81
N LYS A 105 -6.38 -2.49 5.20
CA LYS A 105 -7.69 -2.44 4.53
C LYS A 105 -7.56 -2.06 3.05
N ALA A 106 -6.69 -1.10 2.71
CA ALA A 106 -6.41 -0.72 1.32
C ALA A 106 -5.69 -1.83 0.54
N GLN A 107 -4.97 -2.75 1.23
CA GLN A 107 -4.29 -3.90 0.61
C GLN A 107 -5.20 -5.13 0.43
N MET A 108 -6.31 -5.23 1.16
CA MET A 108 -7.23 -6.38 1.08
C MET A 108 -7.64 -6.75 -0.35
N PRO A 109 -7.96 -5.80 -1.25
CA PRO A 109 -8.32 -6.11 -2.64
C PRO A 109 -7.25 -6.91 -3.39
N TYR A 110 -5.94 -6.71 -3.09
CA TYR A 110 -4.86 -7.48 -3.72
C TYR A 110 -4.94 -8.96 -3.34
N LEU A 111 -5.20 -9.25 -2.05
CA LEU A 111 -5.31 -10.61 -1.54
C LEU A 111 -6.55 -11.32 -2.11
N GLU A 112 -7.64 -10.58 -2.31
CA GLU A 112 -8.88 -11.09 -2.89
C GLU A 112 -8.74 -11.39 -4.39
N VAL A 113 -8.09 -10.48 -5.14
CA VAL A 113 -7.83 -10.68 -6.57
C VAL A 113 -6.81 -11.80 -6.80
N ALA A 114 -5.80 -11.93 -5.94
CA ALA A 114 -4.86 -13.06 -6.00
C ALA A 114 -5.57 -14.41 -5.79
N ASP A 115 -6.55 -14.46 -4.89
CA ASP A 115 -7.39 -15.64 -4.66
C ASP A 115 -8.26 -15.96 -5.89
N GLU A 116 -8.88 -14.97 -6.52
CA GLU A 116 -9.63 -15.13 -7.77
C GLU A 116 -8.76 -15.63 -8.92
N ILE A 117 -7.54 -15.10 -9.06
CA ILE A 117 -6.55 -15.54 -10.06
C ILE A 117 -6.17 -16.99 -9.82
N ASN A 118 -5.90 -17.37 -8.57
CA ASN A 118 -5.52 -18.73 -8.20
C ASN A 118 -6.60 -19.77 -8.56
N VAL A 119 -7.88 -19.38 -8.46
CA VAL A 119 -9.01 -20.23 -8.89
C VAL A 119 -9.14 -20.26 -10.41
N THR A 120 -8.84 -19.16 -11.09
CA THR A 120 -9.02 -19.01 -12.55
C THR A 120 -7.91 -19.70 -13.34
N ILE A 121 -6.69 -19.73 -12.80
CA ILE A 121 -5.54 -20.43 -13.41
C ILE A 121 -5.37 -21.77 -12.67
N PRO A 122 -5.92 -22.88 -13.19
CA PRO A 122 -5.79 -24.16 -12.50
C PRO A 122 -4.32 -24.55 -12.37
N PRO A 123 -3.92 -25.16 -11.25
CA PRO A 123 -2.58 -25.67 -11.11
C PRO A 123 -2.31 -26.68 -12.23
N PRO A 124 -1.09 -26.75 -12.76
CA PRO A 124 -0.74 -27.71 -13.78
C PRO A 124 -1.02 -29.13 -13.26
N PRO A 125 -1.57 -30.02 -14.09
CA PRO A 125 -1.92 -31.39 -13.68
C PRO A 125 -0.70 -32.06 -13.06
N ALA A 126 -0.91 -32.73 -11.91
CA ALA A 126 0.12 -33.48 -11.23
C ALA A 126 0.57 -34.63 -12.17
N THR A 127 1.67 -34.41 -12.87
CA THR A 127 2.35 -35.49 -13.58
C THR A 127 3.04 -36.36 -12.54
N ALA A 128 2.75 -37.66 -12.57
CA ALA A 128 3.24 -38.68 -11.64
C ALA A 128 4.74 -38.97 -11.81
N THR A 129 5.58 -37.95 -11.77
CA THR A 129 7.04 -38.03 -11.77
C THR A 129 7.57 -37.08 -10.74
N ASN A 130 8.64 -37.46 -10.02
CA ASN A 130 9.38 -36.72 -8.97
C ASN A 130 9.97 -35.36 -9.45
N GLN A 131 9.20 -34.60 -10.20
CA GLN A 131 9.60 -33.25 -10.61
C GLN A 131 9.14 -32.24 -9.57
N ALA A 132 9.99 -31.24 -9.32
CA ALA A 132 9.67 -30.11 -8.46
C ALA A 132 8.28 -29.53 -8.80
N PRO A 133 7.50 -29.05 -7.81
CA PRO A 133 6.18 -28.53 -8.04
C PRO A 133 6.23 -27.44 -9.13
N LYS A 134 5.44 -27.63 -10.18
CA LYS A 134 5.39 -26.71 -11.31
C LYS A 134 4.79 -25.41 -10.83
N VAL A 135 5.58 -24.35 -10.79
CA VAL A 135 5.16 -23.04 -10.32
C VAL A 135 4.01 -22.54 -11.20
N VAL A 136 2.92 -22.07 -10.57
CA VAL A 136 1.82 -21.43 -11.29
C VAL A 136 2.34 -20.15 -11.91
N PRO A 137 2.22 -19.95 -13.24
CA PRO A 137 2.73 -18.76 -13.89
C PRO A 137 1.95 -17.52 -13.43
N ASN A 138 2.61 -16.38 -13.42
CA ASN A 138 1.94 -15.11 -13.19
C ASN A 138 0.85 -14.85 -14.25
N PRO A 139 -0.27 -14.21 -13.88
CA PRO A 139 -1.32 -13.88 -14.82
C PRO A 139 -0.78 -12.95 -15.90
N PRO A 140 -1.19 -13.12 -17.17
CA PRO A 140 -0.89 -12.13 -18.18
C PRO A 140 -1.54 -10.79 -17.80
N PRO A 141 -0.91 -9.64 -18.13
CA PRO A 141 -1.39 -8.32 -17.75
C PRO A 141 -2.85 -8.04 -18.14
N GLN A 142 -3.33 -8.61 -19.24
CA GLN A 142 -4.71 -8.49 -19.70
C GLN A 142 -5.71 -9.12 -18.72
N LEU A 143 -5.43 -10.33 -18.24
CA LEU A 143 -6.29 -11.00 -17.25
C LEU A 143 -6.37 -10.20 -15.95
N ALA A 144 -5.22 -9.70 -15.47
CA ALA A 144 -5.20 -8.85 -14.29
C ALA A 144 -6.06 -7.59 -14.47
N ARG A 145 -5.97 -6.91 -15.64
CA ARG A 145 -6.82 -5.74 -15.95
C ARG A 145 -8.31 -6.07 -15.94
N GLU A 146 -8.71 -7.17 -16.58
CA GLU A 146 -10.11 -7.59 -16.64
C GLU A 146 -10.69 -7.87 -15.25
N ILE A 147 -9.95 -8.57 -14.41
CA ILE A 147 -10.37 -8.85 -13.03
C ILE A 147 -10.50 -7.55 -12.23
N TRP A 148 -9.51 -6.66 -12.30
CA TRP A 148 -9.56 -5.38 -11.60
C TRP A 148 -10.69 -4.46 -12.08
N ILE A 149 -10.97 -4.41 -13.40
CA ILE A 149 -12.09 -3.62 -13.95
C ILE A 149 -13.42 -4.11 -13.36
N ARG A 150 -13.67 -5.43 -13.31
CA ARG A 150 -14.89 -5.99 -12.71
C ARG A 150 -14.97 -5.69 -11.22
N LYS A 151 -13.86 -5.86 -10.51
CA LYS A 151 -13.81 -5.63 -9.07
C LYS A 151 -14.10 -4.18 -8.72
N VAL A 152 -13.40 -3.23 -9.33
CA VAL A 152 -13.58 -1.80 -9.06
C VAL A 152 -14.97 -1.31 -9.49
N ALA A 153 -15.55 -1.85 -10.57
CA ALA A 153 -16.91 -1.53 -11.00
C ALA A 153 -17.97 -1.91 -9.95
N ALA A 154 -17.72 -2.97 -9.17
CA ALA A 154 -18.61 -3.41 -8.11
C ALA A 154 -18.40 -2.65 -6.78
N GLU A 155 -17.31 -1.89 -6.64
CA GLU A 155 -16.97 -1.17 -5.41
C GLU A 155 -17.51 0.27 -5.43
N PRO A 156 -18.18 0.71 -4.34
CA PRO A 156 -18.59 2.10 -4.21
C PRO A 156 -17.36 3.01 -4.09
N TRP A 157 -17.56 4.30 -4.36
CA TRP A 157 -16.53 5.30 -4.08
C TRP A 157 -16.17 5.29 -2.59
N PRO A 158 -14.89 5.37 -2.23
CA PRO A 158 -14.50 5.57 -0.83
C PRO A 158 -15.19 6.83 -0.26
N PRO A 159 -15.70 6.79 0.98
CA PRO A 159 -16.49 7.89 1.55
C PRO A 159 -15.78 9.26 1.51
N ALA A 160 -14.46 9.27 1.71
CA ALA A 160 -13.65 10.48 1.68
C ALA A 160 -13.29 10.97 0.26
N ALA A 161 -13.50 10.14 -0.78
CA ALA A 161 -13.05 10.43 -2.14
C ALA A 161 -13.61 11.74 -2.68
N ARG A 162 -14.92 12.01 -2.50
CA ARG A 162 -15.57 13.23 -3.03
C ARG A 162 -14.83 14.49 -2.60
N LYS A 163 -14.51 14.59 -1.30
CA LYS A 163 -13.78 15.74 -0.75
C LYS A 163 -12.38 15.85 -1.36
N TYR A 164 -11.58 14.79 -1.24
CA TYR A 164 -10.18 14.83 -1.65
C TYR A 164 -10.01 14.96 -3.17
N VAL A 165 -10.83 14.31 -3.97
CA VAL A 165 -10.74 14.40 -5.43
C VAL A 165 -10.99 15.83 -5.90
N THR A 166 -12.03 16.50 -5.37
CA THR A 166 -12.33 17.90 -5.72
C THR A 166 -11.18 18.83 -5.33
N ASP A 167 -10.65 18.67 -4.12
CA ASP A 167 -9.62 19.55 -3.58
C ASP A 167 -8.24 19.34 -4.23
N LEU A 168 -7.93 18.09 -4.64
CA LEU A 168 -6.58 17.72 -5.04
C LEU A 168 -6.38 17.59 -6.56
N LYS A 169 -7.44 17.45 -7.37
CA LYS A 169 -7.32 17.52 -8.84
C LYS A 169 -6.58 18.77 -9.34
N PRO A 170 -6.90 19.99 -8.84
CA PRO A 170 -6.15 21.19 -9.23
C PRO A 170 -4.67 21.13 -8.84
N VAL A 171 -4.33 20.46 -7.73
CA VAL A 171 -2.93 20.30 -7.30
C VAL A 171 -2.13 19.46 -8.31
N PHE A 172 -2.70 18.35 -8.80
CA PHE A 172 -2.07 17.53 -9.85
C PHE A 172 -1.92 18.33 -11.15
N ALA A 173 -2.98 19.02 -11.59
CA ALA A 173 -2.94 19.85 -12.79
C ALA A 173 -1.85 20.94 -12.71
N ALA A 174 -1.70 21.61 -11.56
CA ALA A 174 -0.65 22.61 -11.34
C ALA A 174 0.78 22.02 -11.46
N GLN A 175 0.96 20.73 -11.22
CA GLN A 175 2.23 20.02 -11.44
C GLN A 175 2.36 19.46 -12.87
N LYS A 176 1.45 19.79 -13.80
CA LYS A 176 1.40 19.27 -15.18
C LYS A 176 1.29 17.73 -15.24
N VAL A 177 0.55 17.17 -14.30
CA VAL A 177 0.19 15.76 -14.22
C VAL A 177 -1.31 15.63 -14.47
N PRO A 178 -1.78 14.64 -15.24
CA PRO A 178 -3.20 14.41 -15.43
C PRO A 178 -3.95 14.37 -14.11
N SER A 179 -4.95 15.23 -13.94
CA SER A 179 -5.68 15.39 -12.69
C SER A 179 -6.40 14.09 -12.24
N GLN A 180 -6.68 13.20 -13.19
CA GLN A 180 -7.27 11.88 -12.95
C GLN A 180 -6.36 10.98 -12.10
N LEU A 181 -5.04 11.22 -12.09
CA LEU A 181 -4.11 10.45 -11.27
C LEU A 181 -4.23 10.77 -9.76
N VAL A 182 -5.07 11.71 -9.36
CA VAL A 182 -5.47 11.90 -7.95
C VAL A 182 -6.09 10.63 -7.37
N TRP A 183 -6.70 9.79 -8.19
CA TRP A 183 -7.28 8.51 -7.79
C TRP A 183 -6.25 7.47 -7.32
N LEU A 184 -4.97 7.78 -7.48
CA LEU A 184 -3.90 7.00 -6.84
C LEU A 184 -4.10 6.89 -5.33
N ALA A 185 -4.67 7.90 -4.68
CA ALA A 185 -4.99 7.88 -3.25
C ALA A 185 -6.04 6.81 -2.87
N GLU A 186 -6.91 6.39 -3.81
CA GLU A 186 -7.81 5.24 -3.58
C GLU A 186 -7.01 3.94 -3.45
N VAL A 187 -6.04 3.75 -4.34
CA VAL A 187 -5.21 2.54 -4.40
C VAL A 187 -4.26 2.47 -3.21
N GLU A 188 -3.65 3.58 -2.84
CA GLU A 188 -2.62 3.68 -1.80
C GLU A 188 -3.19 3.59 -0.37
N SER A 189 -4.34 4.25 -0.12
CA SER A 189 -4.85 4.41 1.25
C SER A 189 -6.36 4.38 1.38
N SER A 190 -7.10 4.13 0.28
CA SER A 190 -8.56 4.35 0.23
C SER A 190 -8.98 5.76 0.71
N PHE A 191 -8.16 6.76 0.41
CA PHE A 191 -8.27 8.13 0.88
C PHE A 191 -8.18 8.31 2.41
N ASP A 192 -7.58 7.40 3.14
CA ASP A 192 -7.28 7.63 4.56
C ASP A 192 -5.92 8.35 4.70
N ARG A 193 -5.97 9.62 5.08
CA ARG A 193 -4.75 10.44 5.27
C ARG A 193 -3.86 9.96 6.42
N ARG A 194 -4.38 9.12 7.33
CA ARG A 194 -3.62 8.59 8.47
C ARG A 194 -2.99 7.23 8.19
N ALA A 195 -3.31 6.63 7.04
CA ALA A 195 -2.75 5.32 6.67
C ALA A 195 -1.23 5.32 6.74
N GLN A 196 -0.67 4.30 7.35
CA GLN A 196 0.76 4.09 7.48
C GLN A 196 1.10 2.63 7.25
N SER A 197 2.06 2.37 6.35
CA SER A 197 2.52 1.02 6.09
C SER A 197 3.57 0.57 7.13
N PRO A 198 3.74 -0.73 7.36
CA PRO A 198 4.82 -1.25 8.20
C PRO A 198 6.21 -0.90 7.67
N ALA A 199 6.35 -0.61 6.38
CA ALA A 199 7.59 -0.17 5.75
C ALA A 199 7.86 1.34 5.92
N GLY A 200 6.94 2.09 6.55
CA GLY A 200 7.06 3.51 6.81
C GLY A 200 6.53 4.43 5.70
N ALA A 201 5.82 3.91 4.69
CA ALA A 201 5.06 4.75 3.78
C ALA A 201 3.87 5.39 4.51
N ALA A 202 3.49 6.63 4.19
CA ALA A 202 2.47 7.34 4.96
C ALA A 202 1.59 8.28 4.12
N GLY A 203 0.37 8.48 4.62
CA GLY A 203 -0.60 9.45 4.12
C GLY A 203 -1.39 8.99 2.90
N LEU A 204 -2.12 9.91 2.28
CA LEU A 204 -3.01 9.61 1.14
C LEU A 204 -2.31 8.87 0.00
N PHE A 205 -1.06 9.24 -0.29
CA PHE A 205 -0.28 8.77 -1.44
C PHE A 205 0.86 7.83 -1.04
N GLN A 206 0.89 7.34 0.21
CA GLN A 206 1.86 6.38 0.74
C GLN A 206 3.32 6.69 0.35
N LEU A 207 3.71 7.95 0.57
CA LEU A 207 5.08 8.38 0.28
C LEU A 207 6.07 7.82 1.31
N MET A 208 7.13 7.17 0.84
CA MET A 208 8.26 6.79 1.68
C MET A 208 9.00 8.03 2.19
N PRO A 209 9.62 8.00 3.39
CA PRO A 209 10.34 9.14 3.96
C PRO A 209 11.38 9.75 3.01
N ALA A 210 12.16 8.92 2.33
CA ALA A 210 13.19 9.38 1.39
C ALA A 210 12.57 10.10 0.18
N THR A 211 11.48 9.55 -0.38
CA THR A 211 10.75 10.17 -1.49
C THR A 211 10.12 11.49 -1.05
N ALA A 212 9.49 11.53 0.11
CA ALA A 212 8.88 12.74 0.65
C ALA A 212 9.89 13.89 0.79
N ARG A 213 11.05 13.63 1.38
CA ARG A 213 12.13 14.64 1.49
C ARG A 213 12.65 15.08 0.12
N ARG A 214 12.84 14.14 -0.83
CA ARG A 214 13.29 14.44 -2.19
C ARG A 214 12.36 15.41 -2.92
N PHE A 215 11.06 15.32 -2.65
CA PHE A 215 10.04 16.18 -3.25
C PHE A 215 9.53 17.28 -2.29
N GLY A 216 10.39 17.70 -1.34
CA GLY A 216 10.23 18.94 -0.58
C GLY A 216 9.34 18.85 0.64
N LEU A 217 8.92 17.65 1.09
CA LEU A 217 8.16 17.54 2.32
C LEU A 217 9.06 17.55 3.56
N SER A 218 8.66 18.30 4.59
CA SER A 218 9.20 18.17 5.94
C SER A 218 8.55 16.98 6.65
N LEU A 219 9.37 16.24 7.40
CA LEU A 219 8.91 15.17 8.29
C LEU A 219 9.01 15.56 9.77
N TRP A 220 9.56 16.76 10.07
CA TRP A 220 9.72 17.29 11.42
C TRP A 220 9.48 18.80 11.40
N PRO A 221 8.86 19.40 12.45
CA PRO A 221 8.21 18.76 13.61
C PRO A 221 6.86 18.09 13.27
N PHE A 222 6.28 18.40 12.12
CA PHE A 222 5.02 17.82 11.65
C PHE A 222 5.23 17.13 10.31
N ASP A 223 4.93 15.84 10.27
CA ASP A 223 5.07 15.05 9.05
C ASP A 223 4.04 15.46 7.99
N GLN A 224 4.51 16.15 6.95
CA GLN A 224 3.66 16.68 5.87
C GLN A 224 3.08 15.59 4.96
N ARG A 225 3.52 14.33 5.07
CA ARG A 225 2.89 13.22 4.34
C ARG A 225 1.43 13.00 4.74
N PHE A 226 1.08 13.35 5.99
CA PHE A 226 -0.28 13.29 6.49
C PHE A 226 -1.13 14.52 6.13
N GLN A 227 -0.55 15.53 5.50
CA GLN A 227 -1.25 16.73 5.04
C GLN A 227 -1.66 16.55 3.57
N PRO A 228 -2.96 16.63 3.24
CA PRO A 228 -3.46 16.27 1.91
C PRO A 228 -2.81 17.03 0.74
N SER A 229 -2.77 18.37 0.81
CA SER A 229 -2.25 19.18 -0.30
C SER A 229 -0.73 19.10 -0.47
N PRO A 230 0.11 19.22 0.59
CA PRO A 230 1.55 18.98 0.47
C PRO A 230 1.88 17.59 -0.07
N SER A 231 1.23 16.55 0.47
CA SER A 231 1.41 15.16 0.05
C SER A 231 1.02 14.95 -1.42
N ALA A 232 -0.10 15.54 -1.87
CA ALA A 232 -0.52 15.52 -3.27
C ALA A 232 0.49 16.22 -4.20
N THR A 233 1.04 17.37 -3.77
CA THR A 233 2.06 18.10 -4.55
C THR A 233 3.30 17.22 -4.74
N ALA A 234 3.82 16.64 -3.68
CA ALA A 234 5.00 15.77 -3.74
C ALA A 234 4.76 14.51 -4.58
N SER A 235 3.58 13.88 -4.44
CA SER A 235 3.17 12.73 -5.23
C SER A 235 3.08 13.05 -6.73
N ALA A 236 2.46 14.17 -7.09
CA ALA A 236 2.36 14.62 -8.48
C ALA A 236 3.74 14.93 -9.06
N GLN A 237 4.63 15.60 -8.32
CA GLN A 237 6.00 15.88 -8.74
C GLN A 237 6.80 14.58 -8.95
N TYR A 238 6.62 13.59 -8.07
CA TYR A 238 7.27 12.29 -8.23
C TYR A 238 6.73 11.55 -9.45
N LEU A 239 5.42 11.52 -9.66
CA LEU A 239 4.81 10.93 -10.85
C LEU A 239 5.29 11.61 -12.15
N LYS A 240 5.38 12.95 -12.14
CA LYS A 240 5.94 13.69 -13.28
C LYS A 240 7.38 13.28 -13.56
N PHE A 241 8.22 13.26 -12.54
CA PHE A 241 9.62 12.82 -12.67
C PHE A 241 9.71 11.41 -13.27
N LEU A 242 8.88 10.47 -12.80
CA LEU A 242 8.85 9.10 -13.31
C LEU A 242 8.34 9.03 -14.75
N HIS A 243 7.31 9.80 -15.07
CA HIS A 243 6.79 9.87 -16.44
C HIS A 243 7.80 10.49 -17.41
N ASP A 244 8.46 11.56 -17.03
CA ASP A 244 9.50 12.19 -17.84
C ASP A 244 10.68 11.22 -18.10
N LYS A 245 10.98 10.34 -17.12
CA LYS A 245 12.04 9.33 -17.23
C LYS A 245 11.66 8.15 -18.12
N PHE A 246 10.43 7.65 -18.04
CA PHE A 246 10.03 6.40 -18.69
C PHE A 246 9.10 6.59 -19.91
N GLY A 247 8.57 7.78 -20.14
CA GLY A 247 7.72 8.11 -21.28
C GLY A 247 6.34 7.42 -21.29
N SER A 248 5.93 6.80 -20.17
CA SER A 248 4.69 6.03 -20.08
C SER A 248 4.12 6.08 -18.67
N TRP A 249 2.81 6.36 -18.54
CA TRP A 249 2.12 6.34 -17.26
C TRP A 249 2.15 4.95 -16.61
N ARG A 250 2.01 3.87 -17.38
CA ARG A 250 2.13 2.50 -16.84
C ARG A 250 3.50 2.23 -16.22
N LEU A 251 4.57 2.63 -16.90
CA LEU A 251 5.94 2.50 -16.38
C LEU A 251 6.18 3.44 -15.18
N ALA A 252 5.64 4.66 -15.22
CA ALA A 252 5.72 5.60 -14.11
C ALA A 252 5.02 5.05 -12.85
N LEU A 253 3.83 4.48 -12.98
CA LEU A 253 3.09 3.84 -11.89
C LEU A 253 3.82 2.59 -11.37
N ALA A 254 4.36 1.76 -12.25
CA ALA A 254 5.19 0.63 -11.84
C ALA A 254 6.41 1.09 -11.03
N ALA A 255 7.05 2.19 -11.46
CA ALA A 255 8.20 2.77 -10.76
C ALA A 255 7.82 3.49 -9.47
N TYR A 256 6.62 4.06 -9.38
CA TYR A 256 6.08 4.64 -8.15
C TYR A 256 5.98 3.58 -7.04
N ASN A 257 5.47 2.39 -7.38
CA ASN A 257 5.29 1.29 -6.43
C ASN A 257 6.58 0.48 -6.20
N ALA A 258 7.25 -0.03 -7.27
CA ALA A 258 8.43 -0.90 -7.15
C ALA A 258 9.76 -0.15 -7.02
N GLY A 259 9.75 1.18 -7.18
CA GLY A 259 10.96 1.98 -7.29
C GLY A 259 11.53 2.06 -8.71
N GLU A 260 12.04 3.24 -9.06
CA GLU A 260 12.58 3.55 -10.40
C GLU A 260 13.75 2.65 -10.82
N GLY A 261 14.57 2.22 -9.85
CA GLY A 261 15.71 1.34 -10.09
C GLY A 261 15.28 -0.06 -10.52
N THR A 262 14.24 -0.60 -9.94
CA THR A 262 13.67 -1.92 -10.29
C THR A 262 13.17 -1.92 -11.73
N VAL A 263 12.34 -0.95 -12.09
CA VAL A 263 11.79 -0.82 -13.45
C VAL A 263 12.92 -0.64 -14.48
N GLN A 264 13.88 0.24 -14.20
CA GLN A 264 15.03 0.46 -15.10
C GLN A 264 15.85 -0.81 -15.33
N LYS A 265 16.11 -1.58 -14.26
CA LYS A 265 16.86 -2.86 -14.37
C LYS A 265 16.12 -3.87 -15.24
N LEU A 266 14.79 -3.99 -15.07
CA LEU A 266 13.99 -4.93 -15.87
C LEU A 266 13.92 -4.51 -17.33
N LEU A 267 13.67 -3.24 -17.63
CA LEU A 267 13.68 -2.72 -19.00
C LEU A 267 15.02 -3.01 -19.70
N THR A 268 16.14 -2.79 -19.00
CA THR A 268 17.47 -3.07 -19.53
C THR A 268 17.71 -4.56 -19.72
N ARG A 269 17.38 -5.39 -18.71
CA ARG A 269 17.61 -6.85 -18.71
C ARG A 269 16.85 -7.54 -19.84
N TYR A 270 15.59 -7.16 -20.04
CA TYR A 270 14.73 -7.78 -21.07
C TYR A 270 14.71 -7.00 -22.40
N ARG A 271 15.51 -5.93 -22.52
CA ARG A 271 15.49 -5.02 -23.69
C ARG A 271 14.07 -4.54 -24.01
N ALA A 272 13.28 -4.35 -22.98
CA ALA A 272 11.88 -3.99 -23.06
C ALA A 272 11.71 -2.47 -23.16
N LYS A 273 10.58 -2.06 -23.77
CA LYS A 273 10.21 -0.64 -23.93
C LYS A 273 8.83 -0.31 -23.35
N SER A 274 8.11 -1.31 -22.85
CA SER A 274 6.75 -1.14 -22.31
C SER A 274 6.56 -1.90 -21.02
N TYR A 275 5.55 -1.46 -20.24
CA TYR A 275 5.12 -2.15 -19.02
C TYR A 275 4.76 -3.62 -19.30
N ASP A 276 3.95 -3.89 -20.32
CA ASP A 276 3.44 -5.24 -20.59
C ASP A 276 4.57 -6.26 -20.86
N GLN A 277 5.72 -5.79 -21.37
CA GLN A 277 6.89 -6.64 -21.61
C GLN A 277 7.64 -7.04 -20.33
N ILE A 278 7.48 -6.28 -19.24
CA ILE A 278 8.17 -6.55 -17.97
C ILE A 278 7.20 -6.92 -16.84
N ALA A 279 5.89 -6.81 -17.08
CA ALA A 279 4.87 -6.91 -16.05
C ALA A 279 5.01 -8.17 -15.18
N THR A 280 5.15 -9.34 -15.81
CA THR A 280 5.28 -10.64 -15.11
C THR A 280 6.61 -10.85 -14.38
N HIS A 281 7.55 -9.93 -14.52
CA HIS A 281 8.86 -9.93 -13.85
C HIS A 281 8.97 -8.88 -12.75
N LEU A 282 7.94 -8.06 -12.57
CA LEU A 282 7.85 -7.11 -11.47
C LEU A 282 7.48 -7.84 -10.17
N PRO A 283 7.72 -7.22 -9.00
CA PRO A 283 7.18 -7.73 -7.73
C PRO A 283 5.67 -7.98 -7.82
N ALA A 284 5.17 -9.00 -7.12
CA ALA A 284 3.78 -9.43 -7.16
C ALA A 284 2.79 -8.29 -6.88
N GLU A 285 3.12 -7.41 -5.93
CA GLU A 285 2.34 -6.20 -5.68
C GLU A 285 2.26 -5.33 -6.93
N THR A 286 3.39 -5.05 -7.57
CA THR A 286 3.44 -4.14 -8.73
C THR A 286 2.76 -4.72 -9.96
N GLN A 287 2.80 -6.04 -10.15
CA GLN A 287 2.05 -6.72 -11.20
C GLN A 287 0.54 -6.45 -11.11
N MET A 288 0.03 -6.27 -9.89
CA MET A 288 -1.38 -6.01 -9.62
C MET A 288 -1.71 -4.53 -9.44
N TYR A 289 -0.72 -3.73 -9.00
CA TYR A 289 -0.87 -2.31 -8.73
C TYR A 289 -1.22 -1.51 -9.98
N VAL A 290 -0.45 -1.67 -11.06
CA VAL A 290 -0.70 -0.94 -12.30
C VAL A 290 -2.09 -1.25 -12.88
N PRO A 291 -2.51 -2.51 -13.06
CA PRO A 291 -3.87 -2.84 -13.48
C PRO A 291 -4.96 -2.29 -12.56
N ARG A 292 -4.72 -2.24 -11.23
CA ARG A 292 -5.65 -1.65 -10.28
C ARG A 292 -5.82 -0.15 -10.50
N VAL A 293 -4.72 0.60 -10.66
CA VAL A 293 -4.78 2.03 -10.96
C VAL A 293 -5.50 2.29 -12.30
N GLU A 294 -5.20 1.48 -13.33
CA GLU A 294 -5.90 1.55 -14.62
C GLU A 294 -7.41 1.37 -14.45
N ALA A 295 -7.81 0.35 -13.69
CA ALA A 295 -9.22 0.07 -13.43
C ALA A 295 -9.91 1.19 -12.65
N VAL A 296 -9.25 1.73 -11.63
CA VAL A 296 -9.78 2.84 -10.81
C VAL A 296 -9.96 4.08 -11.69
N VAL A 297 -8.95 4.50 -12.44
CA VAL A 297 -9.04 5.67 -13.32
C VAL A 297 -10.15 5.47 -14.36
N LEU A 298 -10.23 4.31 -14.99
CA LEU A 298 -11.27 4.01 -15.97
C LEU A 298 -12.68 4.07 -15.35
N GLN A 299 -12.88 3.46 -14.21
CA GLN A 299 -14.21 3.39 -13.57
C GLN A 299 -14.64 4.72 -12.92
N ARG A 300 -13.69 5.50 -12.43
CA ARG A 300 -13.99 6.77 -11.75
C ARG A 300 -14.08 7.96 -12.68
N GLU A 301 -13.32 7.96 -13.81
CA GLU A 301 -13.20 9.08 -14.75
C GLU A 301 -13.62 8.75 -16.18
N GLY A 302 -13.84 7.49 -16.50
CA GLY A 302 -14.24 7.07 -17.86
C GLY A 302 -13.12 7.15 -18.90
N VAL A 303 -11.85 7.30 -18.48
CA VAL A 303 -10.69 7.46 -19.37
C VAL A 303 -9.65 6.37 -19.13
N ARG A 304 -8.92 5.99 -20.20
CA ARG A 304 -7.82 5.04 -20.08
C ARG A 304 -6.51 5.75 -19.76
N LEU A 305 -5.55 5.07 -19.12
CA LEU A 305 -4.24 5.66 -18.83
C LEU A 305 -3.48 6.10 -20.08
N GLU A 306 -3.60 5.35 -21.17
CA GLU A 306 -2.97 5.68 -22.44
C GLU A 306 -3.50 6.97 -23.07
N ASP A 307 -4.75 7.36 -22.76
CA ASP A 307 -5.40 8.56 -23.27
C ASP A 307 -5.16 9.79 -22.39
N LEU A 308 -4.49 9.62 -21.26
CA LEU A 308 -4.17 10.73 -20.36
C LEU A 308 -3.09 11.63 -20.96
N SER A 309 -3.47 12.84 -21.30
CA SER A 309 -2.54 13.92 -21.61
C SER A 309 -2.33 14.80 -20.37
N ALA A 310 -1.11 15.34 -20.20
CA ALA A 310 -0.92 16.43 -19.28
C ALA A 310 -1.85 17.57 -19.68
N SER A 311 -2.72 18.02 -18.74
CA SER A 311 -3.63 19.13 -19.02
C SER A 311 -2.83 20.31 -19.56
N GLN A 312 -3.07 20.69 -20.81
CA GLN A 312 -2.65 21.98 -21.32
C GLN A 312 -3.58 22.99 -20.63
N SER A 313 -3.07 23.65 -19.61
CA SER A 313 -3.70 24.79 -18.96
C SER A 313 -3.34 26.05 -19.71
#